data_a07a707c1bcc843a887792a4f2e22a3e
#
_entry.id   a07a707c1bcc843a887792a4f2e22a3e
#
_cell.length_a   1.000
_cell.length_b   1.000
_cell.length_c   1.000
_cell.angle_alpha   90.00
_cell.angle_beta   90.00
_cell.angle_gamma   90.00
#
_symmetry.space_group_name_H-M   'P 1'
#
loop_
_entity.id
_entity.type
_entity.pdbx_description
1 polymer ?
#
loop_
_entity_poly.entity_id
_entity_poly.type
_entity_poly.pdbx_seq_one_letter_code
_entity_poly.pdbx_strand_id
1 'polypeptide(L)'
;MSFLPTFFNKSVQLQRYKLLTRLTTYSGSVYALVISNDGNLLACGAGTEGIKIWDIKSRKELTSSSHHHESRGTVSCAIWSTTRKTAAETLCYGTGLGYIIFLRHSLTNKTFQEICARRLGSGFEITCLSWHSTSSEGNLRIAVGTRDKIVQVLTLNASSQLQSVFAVRLENTVPKSVAFADNRDVYVFGLYDGNFMKLKDEDGSVVQEMSCKSVIGHAAVHSKRGVFVVDNAADGFTLYRLDGDGEPVRTFATAVPSMSLPKQVAFGEEGKVVVGGSDNGLVYVFDRKTGQILETLHHADTDSGLVQTISVSVKIGWKECD
;
A
#
# COMPACT_ATOMS: atom_id res chain seq x y z
N MET A 1 49.49 -2.11 39.06
CA MET A 1 48.20 -1.70 38.52
C MET A 1 48.19 -2.08 37.06
N SER A 2 47.47 -3.15 36.72
CA SER A 2 47.40 -3.69 35.35
C SER A 2 46.11 -3.18 34.71
N PHE A 3 46.21 -2.39 33.65
CA PHE A 3 45.09 -1.99 32.84
C PHE A 3 44.80 -3.09 31.83
N LEU A 4 43.66 -3.76 31.96
CA LEU A 4 43.11 -4.62 30.93
C LEU A 4 42.37 -3.75 29.88
N PRO A 5 42.66 -3.87 28.56
CA PRO A 5 41.90 -3.18 27.55
C PRO A 5 40.54 -3.87 27.39
N THR A 6 39.47 -3.09 27.61
CA THR A 6 38.11 -3.50 27.31
C THR A 6 37.97 -3.59 25.80
N PHE A 7 37.95 -4.78 25.24
CA PHE A 7 37.59 -5.02 23.87
C PHE A 7 36.08 -4.78 23.73
N PHE A 8 35.68 -3.63 23.19
CA PHE A 8 34.35 -3.44 22.64
C PHE A 8 34.24 -4.32 21.40
N ASN A 9 33.61 -5.47 21.52
CA ASN A 9 33.12 -6.23 20.39
C ASN A 9 32.03 -5.38 19.71
N LYS A 10 32.39 -4.62 18.67
CA LYS A 10 31.42 -4.16 17.69
C LYS A 10 30.91 -5.43 17.00
N SER A 11 29.75 -5.92 17.44
CA SER A 11 28.99 -6.90 16.67
C SER A 11 28.78 -6.28 15.29
N VAL A 12 29.39 -6.87 14.27
CA VAL A 12 29.10 -6.53 12.88
C VAL A 12 27.65 -6.92 12.68
N GLN A 13 26.76 -5.95 12.75
CA GLN A 13 25.36 -6.17 12.48
C GLN A 13 25.29 -6.47 10.98
N LEU A 14 25.08 -7.73 10.61
CA LEU A 14 24.92 -8.16 9.23
C LEU A 14 23.75 -7.38 8.63
N GLN A 15 24.02 -6.55 7.67
CA GLN A 15 23.03 -5.77 6.95
C GLN A 15 22.03 -6.72 6.28
N ARG A 16 20.76 -6.69 6.70
CA ARG A 16 19.70 -7.59 6.23
C ARG A 16 19.19 -7.21 4.83
N TYR A 17 19.17 -5.92 4.54
CA TYR A 17 18.70 -5.38 3.27
C TYR A 17 19.80 -4.62 2.56
N LYS A 18 19.86 -4.80 1.23
CA LYS A 18 20.85 -4.15 0.37
C LYS A 18 20.14 -3.14 -0.54
N LEU A 19 20.67 -1.93 -0.64
CA LEU A 19 20.24 -0.97 -1.63
C LEU A 19 20.55 -1.49 -3.05
N LEU A 20 19.49 -1.70 -3.85
CA LEU A 20 19.65 -2.16 -5.23
C LEU A 20 19.82 -1.00 -6.20
N THR A 21 19.00 0.04 -6.05
CA THR A 21 19.02 1.20 -6.95
C THR A 21 18.29 2.39 -6.34
N ARG A 22 18.63 3.57 -6.83
CA ARG A 22 17.87 4.80 -6.64
C ARG A 22 17.30 5.22 -7.99
N LEU A 23 16.01 5.51 -8.03
CA LEU A 23 15.32 6.02 -9.22
C LEU A 23 14.90 7.45 -8.92
N THR A 24 15.46 8.40 -9.65
CA THR A 24 15.07 9.81 -9.57
C THR A 24 14.08 10.08 -10.69
N THR A 25 12.80 10.16 -10.36
CA THR A 25 11.74 10.14 -11.37
C THR A 25 10.93 11.41 -11.44
N TYR A 26 10.82 12.12 -10.33
CA TYR A 26 9.92 13.27 -10.18
C TYR A 26 10.60 14.44 -9.48
N SER A 27 10.13 15.63 -9.77
CA SER A 27 10.51 16.85 -9.05
C SER A 27 9.73 17.05 -7.76
N GLY A 28 8.64 16.30 -7.54
CA GLY A 28 7.70 16.44 -6.44
C GLY A 28 7.49 15.17 -5.62
N SER A 29 6.54 15.25 -4.68
CA SER A 29 6.20 14.15 -3.77
C SER A 29 5.56 12.97 -4.50
N VAL A 30 5.92 11.76 -4.10
CA VAL A 30 5.31 10.50 -4.54
C VAL A 30 4.17 10.14 -3.58
N TYR A 31 2.95 10.02 -4.11
CA TYR A 31 1.75 9.70 -3.33
C TYR A 31 1.33 8.23 -3.46
N ALA A 32 1.73 7.56 -4.54
CA ALA A 32 1.48 6.15 -4.77
C ALA A 32 2.76 5.44 -5.19
N LEU A 33 3.07 4.33 -4.52
CA LEU A 33 4.23 3.49 -4.81
C LEU A 33 3.80 2.03 -4.63
N VAL A 34 3.89 1.23 -5.71
CA VAL A 34 3.47 -0.17 -5.67
C VAL A 34 4.35 -1.05 -6.55
N ILE A 35 4.77 -2.19 -6.00
CA ILE A 35 5.53 -3.22 -6.72
C ILE A 35 4.54 -4.27 -7.23
N SER A 36 4.72 -4.76 -8.46
CA SER A 36 3.90 -5.83 -9.03
C SER A 36 4.00 -7.13 -8.24
N ASN A 37 2.99 -7.99 -8.37
CA ASN A 37 2.92 -9.23 -7.59
C ASN A 37 4.09 -10.18 -7.88
N ASP A 38 4.63 -10.16 -9.10
CA ASP A 38 5.83 -10.92 -9.50
C ASP A 38 7.14 -10.23 -9.09
N GLY A 39 7.07 -9.00 -8.57
CA GLY A 39 8.21 -8.21 -8.13
C GLY A 39 9.07 -7.65 -9.25
N ASN A 40 8.61 -7.64 -10.50
CA ASN A 40 9.39 -7.17 -11.65
C ASN A 40 9.15 -5.71 -12.02
N LEU A 41 7.96 -5.18 -11.68
CA LEU A 41 7.55 -3.83 -12.05
C LEU A 41 7.35 -2.98 -10.80
N LEU A 42 7.70 -1.70 -10.91
CA LEU A 42 7.43 -0.66 -9.93
C LEU A 42 6.57 0.41 -10.57
N ALA A 43 5.43 0.73 -10.00
CA ALA A 43 4.65 1.89 -10.38
C ALA A 43 4.77 2.98 -9.33
N CYS A 44 5.04 4.21 -9.79
CA CYS A 44 5.13 5.42 -8.98
C CYS A 44 4.12 6.43 -9.51
N GLY A 45 3.34 7.02 -8.63
CA GLY A 45 2.41 8.10 -8.92
C GLY A 45 2.77 9.36 -8.16
N ALA A 46 2.92 10.46 -8.86
CA ALA A 46 3.23 11.75 -8.26
C ALA A 46 2.41 12.86 -8.92
N GLY A 47 2.03 13.86 -8.14
CA GLY A 47 1.44 15.12 -8.53
C GLY A 47 0.78 15.14 -9.93
N THR A 48 1.11 16.12 -10.72
CA THR A 48 0.61 16.32 -12.08
C THR A 48 1.34 15.49 -13.15
N GLU A 49 2.46 14.85 -12.81
CA GLU A 49 3.26 14.06 -13.75
C GLU A 49 2.66 12.67 -14.04
N GLY A 50 1.60 12.28 -13.32
CA GLY A 50 0.88 11.04 -13.51
C GLY A 50 1.58 9.83 -12.94
N ILE A 51 1.40 8.67 -13.61
CA ILE A 51 1.97 7.40 -13.16
C ILE A 51 3.11 6.98 -14.08
N LYS A 52 4.26 6.62 -13.51
CA LYS A 52 5.42 6.05 -14.19
C LYS A 52 5.59 4.61 -13.78
N ILE A 53 5.90 3.74 -14.74
CA ILE A 53 6.10 2.31 -14.53
C ILE A 53 7.52 1.95 -14.95
N TRP A 54 8.21 1.24 -14.08
CA TRP A 54 9.62 0.86 -14.25
C TRP A 54 9.75 -0.67 -14.25
N ASP A 55 10.55 -1.18 -15.14
CA ASP A 55 11.12 -2.52 -15.00
C ASP A 55 12.28 -2.47 -14.00
N ILE A 56 12.14 -3.19 -12.89
CA ILE A 56 13.08 -3.13 -11.77
C ILE A 56 14.45 -3.71 -12.16
N LYS A 57 14.47 -4.75 -12.99
CA LYS A 57 15.71 -5.41 -13.41
C LYS A 57 16.52 -4.57 -14.38
N SER A 58 15.89 -4.06 -15.42
CA SER A 58 16.55 -3.24 -16.44
C SER A 58 16.69 -1.77 -16.04
N ARG A 59 15.95 -1.33 -14.99
CA ARG A 59 15.87 0.07 -14.54
C ARG A 59 15.35 1.03 -15.60
N LYS A 60 14.56 0.53 -16.54
CA LYS A 60 13.99 1.32 -17.63
C LYS A 60 12.55 1.69 -17.34
N GLU A 61 12.21 2.92 -17.64
CA GLU A 61 10.81 3.37 -17.65
C GLU A 61 10.09 2.75 -18.86
N LEU A 62 8.89 2.20 -18.60
CA LEU A 62 8.05 1.52 -19.59
C LEU A 62 6.82 2.33 -20.01
N THR A 63 6.51 3.41 -19.29
CA THR A 63 5.37 4.27 -19.62
C THR A 63 5.77 5.34 -20.62
N SER A 64 4.83 5.65 -21.53
CA SER A 64 4.92 6.88 -22.32
C SER A 64 4.16 7.99 -21.62
N SER A 65 4.62 9.23 -21.77
CA SER A 65 3.98 10.43 -21.23
C SER A 65 2.53 10.66 -21.71
N SER A 66 2.08 9.89 -22.72
CA SER A 66 0.73 9.99 -23.30
C SER A 66 -0.40 9.43 -22.43
N HIS A 67 -0.09 8.74 -21.34
CA HIS A 67 -1.13 8.10 -20.50
C HIS A 67 -1.64 8.99 -19.37
N HIS A 68 -1.00 10.13 -19.12
CA HIS A 68 -1.47 11.05 -18.10
C HIS A 68 -2.32 12.17 -18.73
N HIS A 69 -3.56 12.25 -18.28
CA HIS A 69 -4.44 13.39 -18.59
C HIS A 69 -4.52 14.27 -17.36
N GLU A 70 -3.91 15.44 -17.39
CA GLU A 70 -3.96 16.44 -16.30
C GLU A 70 -5.39 16.72 -15.82
N SER A 71 -6.36 16.68 -16.72
CA SER A 71 -7.79 16.85 -16.44
C SER A 71 -8.38 15.78 -15.49
N ARG A 72 -7.67 14.67 -15.23
CA ARG A 72 -8.10 13.62 -14.30
C ARG A 72 -7.58 13.80 -12.88
N GLY A 73 -6.73 14.78 -12.65
CA GLY A 73 -6.15 15.09 -11.34
C GLY A 73 -4.93 14.26 -10.99
N THR A 74 -4.34 14.57 -9.84
CA THR A 74 -3.13 13.92 -9.32
C THR A 74 -3.38 12.46 -8.94
N VAL A 75 -2.39 11.58 -9.11
CA VAL A 75 -2.46 10.20 -8.65
C VAL A 75 -2.45 10.17 -7.12
N SER A 76 -3.43 9.52 -6.51
CA SER A 76 -3.60 9.45 -5.06
C SER A 76 -3.28 8.08 -4.44
N CYS A 77 -3.54 7.01 -5.18
CA CYS A 77 -3.28 5.63 -4.75
C CYS A 77 -3.16 4.71 -5.96
N ALA A 78 -2.51 3.56 -5.78
CA ALA A 78 -2.35 2.57 -6.84
C ALA A 78 -2.27 1.16 -6.27
N ILE A 79 -2.63 0.16 -7.09
CA ILE A 79 -2.47 -1.27 -6.79
C ILE A 79 -2.16 -2.04 -8.07
N TRP A 80 -1.39 -3.12 -7.95
CA TRP A 80 -1.24 -4.12 -9.01
C TRP A 80 -2.20 -5.27 -8.80
N SER A 81 -2.73 -5.77 -9.89
CA SER A 81 -3.57 -6.96 -9.90
C SER A 81 -3.15 -7.90 -11.04
N THR A 82 -3.31 -9.20 -10.79
CA THR A 82 -3.02 -10.25 -11.77
C THR A 82 -4.24 -11.15 -11.90
N THR A 83 -4.71 -11.36 -13.11
CA THR A 83 -5.77 -12.35 -13.34
C THR A 83 -5.15 -13.69 -13.74
N ARG A 84 -5.66 -14.78 -13.17
CA ARG A 84 -5.14 -16.13 -13.47
C ARG A 84 -5.20 -16.49 -14.96
N LYS A 85 -6.17 -15.94 -15.70
CA LYS A 85 -6.37 -16.26 -17.12
C LYS A 85 -5.43 -15.53 -18.08
N THR A 86 -4.98 -14.36 -17.75
CA THR A 86 -4.22 -13.52 -18.70
C THR A 86 -2.74 -13.42 -18.37
N ALA A 87 -2.31 -13.85 -17.19
CA ALA A 87 -0.95 -13.62 -16.67
C ALA A 87 -0.43 -12.16 -16.86
N ALA A 88 -1.29 -11.28 -17.41
CA ALA A 88 -0.94 -9.90 -17.68
C ALA A 88 -1.15 -9.06 -16.41
N GLU A 89 -0.10 -8.37 -16.03
CA GLU A 89 -0.14 -7.39 -14.95
C GLU A 89 -1.06 -6.24 -15.33
N THR A 90 -1.98 -5.92 -14.44
CA THR A 90 -2.89 -4.78 -14.58
C THR A 90 -2.66 -3.82 -13.42
N LEU A 91 -2.29 -2.60 -13.74
CA LEU A 91 -2.19 -1.52 -12.77
C LEU A 91 -3.53 -0.82 -12.67
N CYS A 92 -4.05 -0.68 -11.46
CA CYS A 92 -5.21 0.15 -11.15
C CYS A 92 -4.75 1.32 -10.30
N TYR A 93 -5.15 2.55 -10.64
CA TYR A 93 -4.84 3.71 -9.82
C TYR A 93 -6.03 4.66 -9.71
N GLY A 94 -6.07 5.37 -8.60
CA GLY A 94 -7.05 6.40 -8.28
C GLY A 94 -6.46 7.80 -8.39
N THR A 95 -7.32 8.79 -8.59
CA THR A 95 -6.91 10.20 -8.68
C THR A 95 -7.68 11.10 -7.73
N GLY A 96 -7.12 12.30 -7.51
CA GLY A 96 -7.73 13.37 -6.71
C GLY A 96 -9.06 13.90 -7.24
N LEU A 97 -9.38 13.67 -8.52
CA LEU A 97 -10.67 14.05 -9.15
C LEU A 97 -11.61 12.84 -9.32
N GLY A 98 -11.36 11.75 -8.60
CA GLY A 98 -12.25 10.59 -8.51
C GLY A 98 -12.21 9.66 -9.72
N TYR A 99 -11.20 9.74 -10.55
CA TYR A 99 -11.04 8.77 -11.63
C TYR A 99 -10.35 7.51 -11.12
N ILE A 100 -10.92 6.34 -11.48
CA ILE A 100 -10.26 5.04 -11.40
C ILE A 100 -9.82 4.65 -12.81
N ILE A 101 -8.55 4.31 -12.96
CA ILE A 101 -7.93 4.03 -14.26
C ILE A 101 -7.24 2.66 -14.19
N PHE A 102 -7.36 1.89 -15.27
CA PHE A 102 -6.74 0.58 -15.43
C PHE A 102 -5.80 0.59 -16.63
N LEU A 103 -4.54 0.27 -16.38
CA LEU A 103 -3.51 0.06 -17.39
C LEU A 103 -3.16 -1.42 -17.44
N ARG A 104 -3.22 -2.03 -18.61
CA ARG A 104 -2.82 -3.43 -18.82
C ARG A 104 -1.54 -3.52 -19.61
N HIS A 105 -0.63 -4.38 -19.16
CA HIS A 105 0.60 -4.67 -19.88
C HIS A 105 0.31 -5.50 -21.12
N SER A 106 0.69 -4.99 -22.29
CA SER A 106 0.62 -5.72 -23.54
C SER A 106 1.88 -6.56 -23.69
N LEU A 107 1.73 -7.88 -23.72
CA LEU A 107 2.85 -8.81 -23.88
C LEU A 107 3.51 -8.70 -25.26
N THR A 108 2.77 -8.25 -26.28
CA THR A 108 3.27 -8.08 -27.65
C THR A 108 4.13 -6.84 -27.81
N ASN A 109 3.67 -5.70 -27.30
CA ASN A 109 4.32 -4.41 -27.51
C ASN A 109 5.18 -3.96 -26.31
N LYS A 110 5.16 -4.72 -25.20
CA LYS A 110 5.84 -4.39 -23.94
C LYS A 110 5.50 -2.98 -23.41
N THR A 111 4.31 -2.50 -23.74
CA THR A 111 3.77 -1.20 -23.32
C THR A 111 2.53 -1.37 -22.46
N PHE A 112 2.22 -0.35 -21.67
CA PHE A 112 0.96 -0.30 -20.93
C PHE A 112 -0.10 0.43 -21.74
N GLN A 113 -1.32 -0.10 -21.76
CA GLN A 113 -2.46 0.48 -22.46
C GLN A 113 -3.60 0.71 -21.47
N GLU A 114 -4.23 1.87 -21.56
CA GLU A 114 -5.46 2.14 -20.82
C GLU A 114 -6.59 1.28 -21.38
N ILE A 115 -7.15 0.43 -20.52
CA ILE A 115 -8.25 -0.46 -20.88
C ILE A 115 -9.59 0.02 -20.34
N CYS A 116 -9.57 0.84 -19.28
CA CYS A 116 -10.76 1.42 -18.68
C CYS A 116 -10.36 2.66 -17.89
N ALA A 117 -11.16 3.71 -18.00
CA ALA A 117 -11.12 4.87 -17.11
C ALA A 117 -12.54 5.31 -16.80
N ARG A 118 -12.84 5.55 -15.52
CA ARG A 118 -14.16 5.97 -15.08
C ARG A 118 -14.06 6.94 -13.91
N ARG A 119 -14.83 8.00 -13.95
CA ARG A 119 -15.04 8.89 -12.80
C ARG A 119 -16.11 8.32 -11.89
N LEU A 120 -15.83 8.19 -10.60
CA LEU A 120 -16.74 7.61 -9.62
C LEU A 120 -17.56 8.71 -8.94
N GLY A 121 -18.84 8.45 -8.78
CA GLY A 121 -19.77 9.30 -8.05
C GLY A 121 -19.65 10.78 -8.37
N SER A 122 -19.51 11.61 -7.36
CA SER A 122 -19.35 13.07 -7.48
C SER A 122 -17.93 13.53 -7.84
N GLY A 123 -16.99 12.60 -8.02
CA GLY A 123 -15.62 12.91 -8.41
C GLY A 123 -14.72 13.36 -7.28
N PHE A 124 -14.99 12.92 -6.05
CA PHE A 124 -14.09 13.12 -4.93
C PHE A 124 -12.87 12.20 -5.01
N GLU A 125 -11.76 12.64 -4.43
CA GLU A 125 -10.49 11.89 -4.37
C GLU A 125 -10.72 10.42 -4.00
N ILE A 126 -10.10 9.51 -4.75
CA ILE A 126 -9.98 8.11 -4.39
C ILE A 126 -8.85 7.99 -3.37
N THR A 127 -9.18 7.63 -2.13
CA THR A 127 -8.25 7.63 -1.01
C THR A 127 -7.49 6.31 -0.85
N CYS A 128 -8.11 5.20 -1.28
CA CYS A 128 -7.53 3.87 -1.15
C CYS A 128 -8.16 2.87 -2.12
N LEU A 129 -7.39 1.83 -2.42
CA LEU A 129 -7.75 0.74 -3.32
C LEU A 129 -7.30 -0.60 -2.72
N SER A 130 -8.09 -1.65 -2.97
CA SER A 130 -7.71 -3.04 -2.75
C SER A 130 -8.30 -3.91 -3.84
N TRP A 131 -7.69 -5.06 -4.10
CA TRP A 131 -8.20 -5.98 -5.10
C TRP A 131 -8.31 -7.42 -4.57
N HIS A 132 -9.19 -8.19 -5.17
CA HIS A 132 -9.37 -9.60 -4.89
C HIS A 132 -9.52 -10.38 -6.20
N SER A 133 -8.76 -11.48 -6.33
CA SER A 133 -8.90 -12.36 -7.50
C SER A 133 -10.11 -13.25 -7.31
N THR A 134 -11.08 -13.17 -8.23
CA THR A 134 -12.17 -14.15 -8.27
C THR A 134 -11.72 -15.39 -9.01
N SER A 135 -11.92 -16.56 -8.40
CA SER A 135 -11.37 -17.83 -8.90
C SER A 135 -12.06 -18.36 -10.16
N SER A 136 -13.28 -17.93 -10.49
CA SER A 136 -14.12 -18.61 -11.45
C SER A 136 -14.24 -17.99 -12.85
N GLU A 137 -14.09 -16.66 -13.02
CA GLU A 137 -14.48 -16.00 -14.27
C GLU A 137 -13.45 -15.05 -14.88
N GLY A 138 -12.28 -14.90 -14.28
CA GLY A 138 -11.30 -13.91 -14.75
C GLY A 138 -11.71 -12.47 -14.47
N ASN A 139 -12.75 -12.26 -13.65
CA ASN A 139 -13.18 -10.96 -13.21
C ASN A 139 -12.31 -10.48 -12.03
N LEU A 140 -12.03 -9.19 -11.99
CA LEU A 140 -11.26 -8.55 -10.93
C LEU A 140 -12.23 -7.76 -10.05
N ARG A 141 -12.25 -8.05 -8.74
CA ARG A 141 -12.99 -7.23 -7.77
C ARG A 141 -12.07 -6.19 -7.17
N ILE A 142 -12.55 -4.97 -7.07
CA ILE A 142 -11.83 -3.83 -6.54
C ILE A 142 -12.68 -3.14 -5.49
N ALA A 143 -12.14 -2.98 -4.29
CA ALA A 143 -12.69 -2.10 -3.26
C ALA A 143 -12.05 -0.72 -3.39
N VAL A 144 -12.87 0.31 -3.34
CA VAL A 144 -12.49 1.71 -3.52
C VAL A 144 -13.04 2.52 -2.37
N GLY A 145 -12.18 3.29 -1.71
CA GLY A 145 -12.59 4.31 -0.76
C GLY A 145 -12.47 5.71 -1.36
N THR A 146 -13.39 6.61 -1.04
CA THR A 146 -13.36 8.00 -1.52
C THR A 146 -13.46 9.00 -0.38
N ARG A 147 -12.96 10.22 -0.62
CA ARG A 147 -12.91 11.31 0.37
C ARG A 147 -14.28 11.72 0.90
N ASP A 148 -15.35 11.53 0.13
CA ASP A 148 -16.72 11.80 0.53
C ASP A 148 -17.38 10.67 1.33
N LYS A 149 -16.54 9.82 1.97
CA LYS A 149 -16.95 8.74 2.87
C LYS A 149 -17.71 7.60 2.19
N ILE A 150 -17.44 7.33 0.90
CA ILE A 150 -18.02 6.19 0.21
C ILE A 150 -17.02 5.06 0.12
N VAL A 151 -17.46 3.84 0.39
CA VAL A 151 -16.79 2.59 0.02
C VAL A 151 -17.61 1.92 -1.06
N GLN A 152 -16.97 1.61 -2.17
CA GLN A 152 -17.60 0.96 -3.31
C GLN A 152 -16.82 -0.30 -3.69
N VAL A 153 -17.53 -1.39 -3.96
CA VAL A 153 -16.94 -2.57 -4.60
C VAL A 153 -17.37 -2.62 -6.06
N LEU A 154 -16.37 -2.74 -6.92
CA LEU A 154 -16.52 -2.79 -8.37
C LEU A 154 -16.00 -4.14 -8.89
N THR A 155 -16.51 -4.58 -10.03
CA THR A 155 -16.00 -5.72 -10.78
C THR A 155 -15.57 -5.25 -12.17
N LEU A 156 -14.32 -5.52 -12.55
CA LEU A 156 -13.83 -5.36 -13.91
C LEU A 156 -13.91 -6.72 -14.63
N ASN A 157 -14.72 -6.79 -15.66
CA ASN A 157 -14.90 -8.04 -16.43
C ASN A 157 -13.84 -8.20 -17.54
N ALA A 158 -13.84 -9.34 -18.21
CA ALA A 158 -12.89 -9.65 -19.29
C ALA A 158 -12.99 -8.67 -20.48
N SER A 159 -14.15 -8.06 -20.68
CA SER A 159 -14.39 -7.02 -21.72
C SER A 159 -13.97 -5.63 -21.26
N SER A 160 -13.28 -5.53 -20.13
CA SER A 160 -12.82 -4.26 -19.52
C SER A 160 -13.96 -3.30 -19.12
N GLN A 161 -15.15 -3.85 -18.87
CA GLN A 161 -16.28 -3.08 -18.35
C GLN A 161 -16.29 -3.12 -16.83
N LEU A 162 -16.51 -1.96 -16.23
CA LEU A 162 -16.56 -1.78 -14.79
C LEU A 162 -18.02 -1.76 -14.32
N GLN A 163 -18.38 -2.67 -13.42
CA GLN A 163 -19.72 -2.80 -12.84
C GLN A 163 -19.67 -2.60 -11.33
N SER A 164 -20.68 -1.91 -10.78
CA SER A 164 -20.82 -1.74 -9.33
C SER A 164 -21.46 -3.00 -8.74
N VAL A 165 -20.88 -3.50 -7.64
CA VAL A 165 -21.48 -4.55 -6.81
C VAL A 165 -22.32 -3.88 -5.72
N PHE A 166 -21.70 -3.00 -4.94
CA PHE A 166 -22.37 -2.14 -3.99
C PHE A 166 -21.62 -0.81 -3.83
N ALA A 167 -22.31 0.18 -3.29
CA ALA A 167 -21.73 1.42 -2.83
C ALA A 167 -22.43 1.82 -1.52
N VAL A 168 -21.65 2.05 -0.47
CA VAL A 168 -22.15 2.41 0.86
C VAL A 168 -21.47 3.68 1.35
N ARG A 169 -22.26 4.59 1.92
CA ARG A 169 -21.76 5.80 2.58
C ARG A 169 -21.56 5.51 4.05
N LEU A 170 -20.36 5.76 4.53
CA LEU A 170 -20.02 5.70 5.93
C LEU A 170 -20.44 7.00 6.61
N GLU A 171 -21.01 6.94 7.83
CA GLU A 171 -21.53 8.14 8.47
C GLU A 171 -20.45 9.12 8.91
N ASN A 172 -19.44 8.63 9.65
CA ASN A 172 -18.48 9.49 10.32
C ASN A 172 -17.02 9.26 9.89
N THR A 173 -16.77 8.31 8.99
CA THR A 173 -15.43 7.83 8.68
C THR A 173 -15.07 8.11 7.23
N VAL A 174 -13.89 8.71 7.00
CA VAL A 174 -13.25 8.79 5.68
C VAL A 174 -12.39 7.53 5.49
N PRO A 175 -12.69 6.65 4.53
CA PRO A 175 -11.88 5.46 4.31
C PRO A 175 -10.46 5.86 3.86
N LYS A 176 -9.44 5.44 4.61
CA LYS A 176 -8.01 5.69 4.31
C LYS A 176 -7.30 4.44 3.82
N SER A 177 -7.74 3.28 4.30
CA SER A 177 -7.25 1.99 3.83
C SER A 177 -8.41 1.02 3.70
N VAL A 178 -8.39 0.18 2.69
CA VAL A 178 -9.33 -0.93 2.50
C VAL A 178 -8.57 -2.20 2.19
N ALA A 179 -9.10 -3.35 2.61
CA ALA A 179 -8.52 -4.65 2.30
C ALA A 179 -9.63 -5.70 2.18
N PHE A 180 -9.48 -6.63 1.25
CA PHE A 180 -10.38 -7.79 1.20
C PHE A 180 -9.99 -8.83 2.23
N ALA A 181 -10.99 -9.40 2.87
CA ALA A 181 -10.88 -10.65 3.62
C ALA A 181 -10.89 -11.86 2.67
N ASP A 182 -10.51 -13.03 3.17
CA ASP A 182 -10.50 -14.26 2.38
C ASP A 182 -11.91 -14.66 1.86
N ASN A 183 -12.96 -14.31 2.59
CA ASN A 183 -14.38 -14.51 2.20
C ASN A 183 -14.95 -13.36 1.35
N ARG A 184 -14.11 -12.46 0.88
CA ARG A 184 -14.43 -11.27 0.06
C ARG A 184 -15.11 -10.11 0.80
N ASP A 185 -15.40 -10.23 2.09
CA ASP A 185 -15.79 -9.06 2.89
C ASP A 185 -14.69 -8.00 2.82
N VAL A 186 -15.05 -6.75 3.08
CA VAL A 186 -14.11 -5.62 2.97
C VAL A 186 -13.84 -5.02 4.33
N TYR A 187 -12.58 -5.05 4.76
CA TYR A 187 -12.11 -4.27 5.89
C TYR A 187 -11.91 -2.82 5.48
N VAL A 188 -12.38 -1.90 6.29
CA VAL A 188 -12.27 -0.45 6.09
C VAL A 188 -11.66 0.18 7.34
N PHE A 189 -10.66 1.02 7.13
CA PHE A 189 -9.94 1.74 8.17
C PHE A 189 -10.10 3.23 7.95
N GLY A 190 -10.57 3.93 8.97
CA GLY A 190 -10.87 5.36 8.92
C GLY A 190 -9.64 6.23 9.12
N LEU A 191 -9.63 7.39 8.47
CA LEU A 191 -8.55 8.37 8.59
C LEU A 191 -8.70 9.18 9.89
N TYR A 192 -7.72 9.08 10.78
CA TYR A 192 -7.59 9.83 12.04
C TYR A 192 -8.70 9.62 13.07
N ASP A 193 -9.64 8.71 12.84
CA ASP A 193 -10.77 8.48 13.76
C ASP A 193 -10.69 7.17 14.55
N GLY A 194 -9.70 6.31 14.23
CA GLY A 194 -9.52 5.01 14.88
C GLY A 194 -10.57 3.97 14.51
N ASN A 195 -11.47 4.26 13.58
CA ASN A 195 -12.54 3.34 13.23
C ASN A 195 -12.06 2.22 12.29
N PHE A 196 -12.45 1.01 12.63
CA PHE A 196 -12.32 -0.18 11.81
C PHE A 196 -13.70 -0.77 11.59
N MET A 197 -14.03 -1.08 10.35
CA MET A 197 -15.28 -1.71 9.96
C MET A 197 -15.02 -2.91 9.07
N LYS A 198 -15.93 -3.89 9.13
CA LYS A 198 -15.99 -4.99 8.17
C LYS A 198 -17.34 -4.93 7.46
N LEU A 199 -17.30 -4.80 6.14
CA LEU A 199 -18.47 -4.74 5.26
C LEU A 199 -18.67 -6.09 4.58
N LYS A 200 -19.92 -6.52 4.47
CA LYS A 200 -20.31 -7.75 3.78
C LYS A 200 -20.11 -7.62 2.27
N ASP A 201 -19.63 -8.69 1.64
CA ASP A 201 -19.31 -8.74 0.20
C ASP A 201 -20.52 -8.48 -0.72
N GLU A 202 -21.73 -8.86 -0.31
CA GLU A 202 -22.91 -8.84 -1.16
C GLU A 202 -23.53 -7.45 -1.32
N ASP A 203 -23.66 -6.73 -0.21
CA ASP A 203 -24.46 -5.52 -0.11
C ASP A 203 -23.77 -4.34 0.61
N GLY A 204 -22.56 -4.58 1.17
CA GLY A 204 -21.83 -3.59 1.93
C GLY A 204 -22.39 -3.30 3.33
N SER A 205 -23.31 -4.13 3.84
CA SER A 205 -23.79 -4.01 5.22
C SER A 205 -22.67 -4.20 6.22
N VAL A 206 -22.68 -3.40 7.32
CA VAL A 206 -21.66 -3.49 8.37
C VAL A 206 -21.90 -4.76 9.19
N VAL A 207 -20.93 -5.68 9.20
CA VAL A 207 -21.00 -6.91 9.99
C VAL A 207 -20.14 -6.84 11.26
N GLN A 208 -19.20 -5.92 11.30
CA GLN A 208 -18.37 -5.66 12.48
C GLN A 208 -17.94 -4.20 12.46
N GLU A 209 -17.97 -3.59 13.63
CA GLU A 209 -17.40 -2.26 13.87
C GLU A 209 -16.60 -2.30 15.17
N MET A 210 -15.44 -1.64 15.15
CA MET A 210 -14.52 -1.63 16.27
C MET A 210 -13.79 -0.28 16.27
N SER A 211 -13.53 0.25 17.44
CA SER A 211 -12.67 1.42 17.59
C SER A 211 -11.30 0.98 18.11
N CYS A 212 -10.26 1.27 17.36
CA CYS A 212 -8.89 1.14 17.81
C CYS A 212 -8.60 2.22 18.87
N LYS A 213 -7.74 1.90 19.84
CA LYS A 213 -7.34 2.87 20.88
C LYS A 213 -6.31 3.90 20.38
N SER A 214 -6.09 3.96 19.09
CA SER A 214 -5.22 4.94 18.43
C SER A 214 -5.88 5.46 17.17
N VAL A 215 -5.49 6.64 16.73
CA VAL A 215 -5.84 7.14 15.40
C VAL A 215 -5.21 6.25 14.33
N ILE A 216 -5.79 6.27 13.13
CA ILE A 216 -5.30 5.50 11.99
C ILE A 216 -4.84 6.48 10.91
N GLY A 217 -3.54 6.55 10.67
CA GLY A 217 -2.98 7.27 9.52
C GLY A 217 -3.00 6.43 8.24
N HIS A 218 -2.69 5.14 8.37
CA HIS A 218 -2.73 4.13 7.32
C HIS A 218 -2.85 2.75 7.96
N ALA A 219 -3.41 1.77 7.26
CA ALA A 219 -3.50 0.40 7.74
C ALA A 219 -3.06 -0.61 6.68
N ALA A 220 -2.44 -1.70 7.11
CA ALA A 220 -2.15 -2.88 6.30
C ALA A 220 -2.68 -4.13 6.99
N VAL A 221 -3.27 -5.04 6.21
CA VAL A 221 -3.88 -6.28 6.68
C VAL A 221 -3.04 -7.48 6.27
N HIS A 222 -2.92 -8.45 7.18
CA HIS A 222 -2.38 -9.77 6.89
C HIS A 222 -3.41 -10.85 7.27
N SER A 223 -4.34 -11.15 6.35
CA SER A 223 -5.50 -12.02 6.59
C SER A 223 -5.12 -13.41 7.12
N LYS A 224 -4.12 -14.07 6.51
CA LYS A 224 -3.65 -15.39 6.96
C LYS A 224 -3.19 -15.45 8.42
N ARG A 225 -2.82 -14.33 9.02
CA ARG A 225 -2.42 -14.24 10.44
C ARG A 225 -3.50 -13.62 11.31
N GLY A 226 -4.61 -13.18 10.74
CA GLY A 226 -5.71 -12.54 11.46
C GLY A 226 -5.33 -11.22 12.14
N VAL A 227 -4.40 -10.44 11.54
CA VAL A 227 -3.88 -9.21 12.14
C VAL A 227 -3.87 -8.05 11.12
N PHE A 228 -3.89 -6.85 11.66
CA PHE A 228 -3.60 -5.64 10.91
C PHE A 228 -2.65 -4.74 11.71
N VAL A 229 -1.91 -3.90 11.03
CA VAL A 229 -1.04 -2.89 11.62
C VAL A 229 -1.42 -1.52 11.11
N VAL A 230 -1.42 -0.53 11.99
CA VAL A 230 -1.73 0.86 11.66
C VAL A 230 -0.55 1.78 11.94
N ASP A 231 -0.41 2.84 11.14
CA ASP A 231 0.31 4.05 11.53
C ASP A 231 -0.56 4.77 12.57
N ASN A 232 -0.07 4.89 13.80
CA ASN A 232 -0.83 5.50 14.90
C ASN A 232 -0.68 7.02 14.95
N ALA A 233 0.07 7.58 13.99
CA ALA A 233 0.35 9.01 13.82
C ALA A 233 0.94 9.72 15.06
N ALA A 234 1.34 8.97 16.10
CA ALA A 234 1.87 9.51 17.36
C ALA A 234 3.34 9.15 17.54
N ASP A 235 3.66 7.86 17.64
CA ASP A 235 4.99 7.38 18.01
C ASP A 235 5.44 6.14 17.22
N GLY A 236 4.68 5.76 16.19
CA GLY A 236 5.03 4.64 15.32
C GLY A 236 3.84 3.85 14.81
N PHE A 237 3.89 2.53 15.00
CA PHE A 237 2.89 1.62 14.43
C PHE A 237 2.31 0.72 15.52
N THR A 238 1.04 0.37 15.38
CA THR A 238 0.34 -0.49 16.36
C THR A 238 -0.31 -1.68 15.66
N LEU A 239 -0.07 -2.87 16.20
CA LEU A 239 -0.61 -4.14 15.73
C LEU A 239 -1.89 -4.47 16.49
N TYR A 240 -2.91 -4.90 15.77
CA TYR A 240 -4.20 -5.35 16.29
C TYR A 240 -4.60 -6.71 15.72
N ARG A 241 -5.60 -7.35 16.32
CA ARG A 241 -6.27 -8.53 15.76
C ARG A 241 -7.48 -8.11 14.95
N LEU A 242 -7.75 -8.82 13.84
CA LEU A 242 -8.94 -8.59 13.01
C LEU A 242 -10.24 -9.01 13.71
N ASP A 243 -10.17 -10.02 14.56
CA ASP A 243 -11.26 -10.56 15.38
C ASP A 243 -11.21 -10.07 16.84
N GLY A 244 -10.41 -9.03 17.10
CA GLY A 244 -10.22 -8.47 18.43
C GLY A 244 -11.30 -7.45 18.83
N ASP A 245 -11.08 -6.83 19.98
CA ASP A 245 -11.92 -5.82 20.61
C ASP A 245 -11.34 -4.39 20.51
N GLY A 246 -10.33 -4.20 19.64
CA GLY A 246 -9.63 -2.91 19.49
C GLY A 246 -8.45 -2.72 20.44
N GLU A 247 -8.12 -3.74 21.24
CA GLU A 247 -6.94 -3.68 22.10
C GLU A 247 -5.65 -3.90 21.30
N PRO A 248 -4.62 -3.08 21.55
CA PRO A 248 -3.32 -3.22 20.90
C PRO A 248 -2.65 -4.55 21.30
N VAL A 249 -2.19 -5.30 20.31
CA VAL A 249 -1.34 -6.49 20.53
C VAL A 249 0.10 -6.06 20.79
N ARG A 250 0.57 -5.02 20.05
CA ARG A 250 1.94 -4.53 20.12
C ARG A 250 2.07 -3.15 19.49
N THR A 251 2.95 -2.33 20.05
CA THR A 251 3.40 -1.08 19.47
C THR A 251 4.86 -1.20 19.00
N PHE A 252 5.15 -0.64 17.85
CA PHE A 252 6.46 -0.55 17.22
C PHE A 252 6.89 0.92 17.27
N ALA A 253 7.64 1.28 18.30
CA ALA A 253 8.01 2.66 18.53
C ALA A 253 9.08 3.14 17.54
N THR A 254 8.88 4.32 16.99
CA THR A 254 9.83 5.07 16.17
C THR A 254 10.32 6.30 16.94
N ALA A 255 11.20 7.10 16.34
CA ALA A 255 11.40 8.46 16.82
C ALA A 255 10.07 9.23 16.78
N VAL A 256 9.85 10.10 17.76
CA VAL A 256 8.64 10.94 17.80
C VAL A 256 8.62 11.82 16.54
N PRO A 257 7.55 11.74 15.73
CA PRO A 257 7.47 12.50 14.50
C PRO A 257 7.38 14.00 14.78
N SER A 258 8.03 14.79 13.95
CA SER A 258 7.92 16.25 13.96
C SER A 258 6.60 16.72 13.34
N MET A 259 6.04 15.91 12.43
CA MET A 259 4.78 16.17 11.75
C MET A 259 3.86 14.96 11.85
N SER A 260 2.62 15.19 12.32
CA SER A 260 1.59 14.14 12.38
C SER A 260 0.93 13.95 11.02
N LEU A 261 1.70 13.42 10.05
CA LEU A 261 1.20 13.07 8.72
C LEU A 261 1.05 11.56 8.59
N PRO A 262 0.03 11.08 7.85
CA PRO A 262 -0.13 9.65 7.57
C PRO A 262 1.08 9.09 6.84
N LYS A 263 1.65 8.00 7.37
CA LYS A 263 2.75 7.25 6.78
C LYS A 263 2.29 5.84 6.46
N GLN A 264 2.66 5.34 5.30
CA GLN A 264 2.33 3.96 4.98
C GLN A 264 3.09 2.98 5.87
N VAL A 265 2.38 1.92 6.23
CA VAL A 265 2.89 0.75 6.92
C VAL A 265 2.55 -0.49 6.10
N ALA A 266 3.41 -1.50 6.11
CA ALA A 266 3.22 -2.75 5.39
C ALA A 266 3.76 -3.95 6.17
N PHE A 267 3.25 -5.14 5.86
CA PHE A 267 3.86 -6.38 6.26
C PHE A 267 4.87 -6.85 5.21
N GLY A 268 6.01 -7.35 5.66
CA GLY A 268 7.02 -7.99 4.83
C GLY A 268 7.30 -9.42 5.28
N GLU A 269 8.04 -10.18 4.45
CA GLU A 269 8.51 -11.54 4.74
C GLU A 269 7.38 -12.46 5.26
N GLU A 270 6.28 -12.53 4.52
CA GLU A 270 5.09 -13.31 4.89
C GLU A 270 4.50 -12.95 6.26
N GLY A 271 4.54 -11.67 6.60
CA GLY A 271 4.07 -11.15 7.88
C GLY A 271 5.00 -11.43 9.06
N LYS A 272 6.28 -11.67 8.82
CA LYS A 272 7.30 -11.78 9.88
C LYS A 272 7.78 -10.40 10.32
N VAL A 273 7.84 -9.44 9.40
CA VAL A 273 8.27 -8.08 9.69
C VAL A 273 7.15 -7.07 9.45
N VAL A 274 7.26 -5.95 10.15
CA VAL A 274 6.49 -4.72 9.92
C VAL A 274 7.45 -3.67 9.39
N VAL A 275 7.07 -3.03 8.29
CA VAL A 275 7.87 -1.98 7.63
C VAL A 275 7.06 -0.70 7.63
N GLY A 276 7.65 0.41 8.04
CA GLY A 276 6.96 1.69 8.08
C GLY A 276 7.84 2.88 7.73
N GLY A 277 7.25 3.89 7.12
CA GLY A 277 7.89 5.15 6.80
C GLY A 277 8.01 6.08 8.02
N SER A 278 8.66 7.22 7.84
CA SER A 278 8.84 8.25 8.86
C SER A 278 8.89 9.65 8.25
N ASP A 279 8.95 10.65 9.09
CA ASP A 279 9.17 12.05 8.70
C ASP A 279 10.63 12.52 8.84
N ASN A 280 11.52 11.59 9.20
CA ASN A 280 12.95 11.85 9.39
C ASN A 280 13.86 11.14 8.36
N GLY A 281 13.31 10.75 7.20
CA GLY A 281 14.06 10.10 6.12
C GLY A 281 14.34 8.61 6.32
N LEU A 282 13.81 8.00 7.38
CA LEU A 282 14.07 6.61 7.72
C LEU A 282 12.90 5.70 7.36
N VAL A 283 13.23 4.47 6.96
CA VAL A 283 12.27 3.37 6.90
C VAL A 283 12.64 2.38 8.00
N TYR A 284 11.71 2.14 8.90
CA TYR A 284 11.90 1.22 10.02
C TYR A 284 11.44 -0.18 9.65
N VAL A 285 12.24 -1.18 9.97
CA VAL A 285 11.91 -2.60 9.82
C VAL A 285 11.93 -3.26 11.19
N PHE A 286 10.78 -3.77 11.62
CA PHE A 286 10.60 -4.39 12.94
C PHE A 286 10.35 -5.89 12.81
N ASP A 287 10.84 -6.68 13.77
CA ASP A 287 10.32 -8.02 14.00
C ASP A 287 8.90 -7.93 14.57
N ARG A 288 7.94 -8.51 13.85
CA ARG A 288 6.53 -8.44 14.25
C ARG A 288 6.25 -9.11 15.60
N LYS A 289 6.98 -10.20 15.94
CA LYS A 289 6.75 -10.96 17.18
C LYS A 289 7.33 -10.28 18.40
N THR A 290 8.54 -9.73 18.29
CA THR A 290 9.27 -9.12 19.42
C THR A 290 9.03 -7.62 19.54
N GLY A 291 8.73 -6.94 18.43
CA GLY A 291 8.64 -5.48 18.34
C GLY A 291 9.99 -4.79 18.23
N GLN A 292 11.08 -5.54 18.18
CA GLN A 292 12.43 -4.99 18.08
C GLN A 292 12.68 -4.46 16.65
N ILE A 293 13.43 -3.38 16.56
CA ILE A 293 13.96 -2.88 15.30
C ILE A 293 15.02 -3.88 14.81
N LEU A 294 14.80 -4.43 13.62
CA LEU A 294 15.75 -5.29 12.93
C LEU A 294 16.74 -4.47 12.11
N GLU A 295 16.25 -3.44 11.45
CA GLU A 295 17.06 -2.57 10.61
C GLU A 295 16.37 -1.21 10.41
N THR A 296 17.17 -0.20 10.13
CA THR A 296 16.71 1.12 9.73
C THR A 296 17.36 1.46 8.39
N LEU A 297 16.53 1.76 7.37
CA LEU A 297 17.02 2.07 6.03
C LEU A 297 16.92 3.59 5.80
N HIS A 298 17.95 4.16 5.18
CA HIS A 298 17.96 5.58 4.83
C HIS A 298 17.39 5.79 3.43
N HIS A 299 16.32 6.59 3.32
CA HIS A 299 15.70 6.93 2.03
C HIS A 299 16.54 7.96 1.26
N ALA A 300 17.14 8.92 1.97
CA ALA A 300 17.97 9.98 1.41
C ALA A 300 19.31 10.11 2.14
N ASP A 301 20.26 10.81 1.53
CA ASP A 301 21.58 11.05 2.12
C ASP A 301 21.55 12.11 3.23
N THR A 302 20.41 12.74 3.45
CA THR A 302 20.16 13.73 4.52
C THR A 302 19.08 13.20 5.45
N ASP A 303 19.23 13.45 6.76
CA ASP A 303 18.29 13.05 7.81
C ASP A 303 16.94 13.81 7.76
N SER A 304 16.64 14.47 6.66
CA SER A 304 15.42 15.25 6.46
C SER A 304 14.68 14.77 5.21
N GLY A 305 13.56 14.15 5.42
CA GLY A 305 12.69 13.76 4.31
C GLY A 305 11.50 12.91 4.78
N LEU A 306 10.30 13.27 4.34
CA LEU A 306 9.11 12.48 4.62
C LEU A 306 9.09 11.22 3.77
N VAL A 307 9.18 10.04 4.39
CA VAL A 307 8.91 8.75 3.76
C VAL A 307 7.44 8.42 3.99
N GLN A 308 6.60 8.95 3.14
CA GLN A 308 5.15 8.82 3.25
C GLN A 308 4.64 7.51 2.63
N THR A 309 5.26 7.08 1.51
CA THR A 309 4.85 5.90 0.76
C THR A 309 5.92 4.82 0.79
N ILE A 310 5.50 3.60 1.04
CA ILE A 310 6.33 2.40 0.99
C ILE A 310 5.59 1.28 0.25
N SER A 311 6.34 0.41 -0.40
CA SER A 311 5.81 -0.82 -0.99
C SER A 311 6.71 -1.99 -0.67
N VAL A 312 6.12 -3.09 -0.25
CA VAL A 312 6.83 -4.32 0.10
C VAL A 312 6.30 -5.45 -0.76
N SER A 313 7.21 -6.14 -1.46
CA SER A 313 6.88 -7.35 -2.23
C SER A 313 7.62 -8.54 -1.65
N VAL A 314 6.96 -9.69 -1.59
CA VAL A 314 7.58 -10.96 -1.24
C VAL A 314 8.01 -11.63 -2.53
N LYS A 315 9.28 -11.49 -2.89
CA LYS A 315 9.83 -12.23 -4.03
C LYS A 315 10.06 -13.68 -3.64
N ILE A 316 9.38 -14.59 -4.32
CA ILE A 316 9.68 -16.01 -4.23
C ILE A 316 10.96 -16.24 -5.07
N GLY A 317 12.10 -16.21 -4.39
CA GLY A 317 13.37 -16.76 -4.86
C GLY A 317 13.98 -16.17 -6.12
N TRP A 318 14.80 -15.12 -5.99
CA TRP A 318 15.95 -15.00 -6.87
C TRP A 318 17.00 -15.99 -6.36
N LYS A 319 17.17 -17.14 -7.02
CA LYS A 319 18.46 -17.81 -7.01
C LYS A 319 19.37 -16.91 -7.84
N GLU A 320 20.38 -16.32 -7.20
CA GLU A 320 21.55 -15.85 -7.95
C GLU A 320 22.04 -17.05 -8.76
N CYS A 321 21.89 -17.00 -10.06
CA CYS A 321 22.70 -17.84 -10.95
C CYS A 321 24.07 -17.16 -10.95
N ASP A 322 25.02 -17.86 -10.31
CA ASP A 322 26.44 -17.59 -10.41
C ASP A 322 26.92 -17.59 -11.87
#